data_2da10194e1de72fbdbb6280b348ff617
#
_entry.id   2da10194e1de72fbdbb6280b348ff617
#
_cell.length_a   1.000
_cell.length_b   1.000
_cell.length_c   1.000
_cell.angle_alpha   90.00
_cell.angle_beta   90.00
_cell.angle_gamma   90.00
#
_symmetry.space_group_name_H-M   'P 1'
#
loop_
_entity.id
_entity.type
_entity.pdbx_description
1 polymer ?
#
loop_
_entity_poly.entity_id
_entity_poly.type
_entity_poly.pdbx_seq_one_letter_code
_entity_poly.pdbx_strand_id
1 'polypeptide(L)'
;MKGAILLAFLLCCRFCLGVKVTSWTSRADAVKSAIRHAWLGYKKFAYMSDDLRPVSQTGSRWLHSRATLYDALDTLYLAGFYEEFDAVVHEINTEIMGPPTSVLHGVKVFEYHIRIVGGLLGAYSVSRKRELLLHAQLAADCVLSTFDSATGLPRMYGRMANPSTSPLL
;
A
#
# COMPACT_ATOMS: atom_id res chain seq x y z
N MET A 1 -1.05 37.88 31.61
CA MET A 1 -1.37 36.59 30.99
C MET A 1 -1.69 36.66 29.47
N LYS A 2 -2.22 37.76 28.93
CA LYS A 2 -2.56 37.88 27.49
C LYS A 2 -1.33 37.99 26.55
N GLY A 3 -0.18 38.53 27.01
CA GLY A 3 1.03 38.66 26.19
C GLY A 3 1.80 37.35 25.92
N ALA A 4 1.78 36.40 26.87
CA ALA A 4 2.46 35.12 26.73
C ALA A 4 1.77 34.20 25.73
N ILE A 5 0.44 34.25 25.62
CA ILE A 5 -0.34 33.45 24.66
C ILE A 5 -0.11 33.96 23.23
N LEU A 6 -0.01 35.27 23.04
CA LEU A 6 0.26 35.89 21.74
C LEU A 6 1.68 35.54 21.26
N LEU A 7 2.67 35.52 22.16
CA LEU A 7 4.05 35.15 21.84
C LEU A 7 4.16 33.65 21.47
N ALA A 8 3.44 32.77 22.17
CA ALA A 8 3.39 31.34 21.84
C ALA A 8 2.71 31.09 20.50
N PHE A 9 1.66 31.85 20.15
CA PHE A 9 1.01 31.76 18.84
C PHE A 9 1.91 32.23 17.70
N LEU A 10 2.69 33.32 17.91
CA LEU A 10 3.65 33.83 16.93
C LEU A 10 4.86 32.88 16.75
N LEU A 11 5.30 32.22 17.82
CA LEU A 11 6.34 31.18 17.75
C LEU A 11 5.85 29.92 17.05
N CYS A 12 4.62 29.49 17.27
CA CYS A 12 4.00 28.36 16.60
C CYS A 12 3.81 28.64 15.08
N CYS A 13 3.38 29.86 14.72
CA CYS A 13 3.31 30.30 13.31
C CYS A 13 4.68 30.38 12.61
N ARG A 14 5.75 30.70 13.33
CA ARG A 14 7.11 30.67 12.74
C ARG A 14 7.62 29.25 12.48
N PHE A 15 7.16 28.28 13.24
CA PHE A 15 7.50 26.86 12.97
C PHE A 15 6.68 26.27 11.79
N CYS A 16 5.51 26.85 11.48
CA CYS A 16 4.73 26.56 10.28
C CYS A 16 5.15 27.37 9.05
N LEU A 17 6.05 28.36 9.18
CA LEU A 17 6.65 29.05 8.05
C LEU A 17 7.68 28.11 7.43
N GLY A 18 7.13 27.28 6.51
CA GLY A 18 7.80 26.23 5.79
C GLY A 18 9.22 26.55 5.39
N VAL A 19 10.05 25.54 5.50
CA VAL A 19 11.33 25.47 4.79
C VAL A 19 11.12 26.11 3.42
N LYS A 20 11.75 27.25 3.16
CA LYS A 20 11.74 27.90 1.85
C LYS A 20 12.40 26.96 0.88
N VAL A 21 11.61 26.06 0.29
CA VAL A 21 12.08 25.16 -0.76
C VAL A 21 12.31 26.00 -1.98
N THR A 22 13.56 26.36 -2.21
CA THR A 22 13.97 27.34 -3.21
C THR A 22 14.13 26.77 -4.61
N SER A 23 14.14 25.44 -4.76
CA SER A 23 14.30 24.75 -6.04
C SER A 23 13.44 23.49 -6.14
N TRP A 24 13.16 23.04 -7.37
CA TRP A 24 12.45 21.77 -7.63
C TRP A 24 13.21 20.59 -7.05
N THR A 25 14.53 20.59 -7.11
CA THR A 25 15.39 19.54 -6.53
C THR A 25 15.18 19.44 -5.02
N SER A 26 15.22 20.57 -4.31
CA SER A 26 15.01 20.61 -2.86
C SER A 26 13.59 20.13 -2.46
N ARG A 27 12.58 20.39 -3.30
CA ARG A 27 11.23 19.85 -3.09
C ARG A 27 11.18 18.34 -3.27
N ALA A 28 11.82 17.83 -4.31
CA ALA A 28 11.91 16.41 -4.57
C ALA A 28 12.63 15.67 -3.42
N ASP A 29 13.72 16.24 -2.90
CA ASP A 29 14.45 15.67 -1.77
C ASP A 29 13.62 15.66 -0.49
N ALA A 30 12.84 16.71 -0.24
CA ALA A 30 11.92 16.76 0.89
C ALA A 30 10.81 15.69 0.78
N VAL A 31 10.24 15.50 -0.40
CA VAL A 31 9.25 14.44 -0.67
C VAL A 31 9.85 13.06 -0.49
N LYS A 32 11.05 12.80 -1.05
CA LYS A 32 11.76 11.52 -0.85
C LYS A 32 12.03 11.24 0.62
N SER A 33 12.44 12.25 1.38
CA SER A 33 12.66 12.11 2.83
C SER A 33 11.37 11.74 3.58
N ALA A 34 10.24 12.34 3.20
CA ALA A 34 8.93 12.03 3.77
C ALA A 34 8.48 10.60 3.41
N ILE A 35 8.65 10.16 2.17
CA ILE A 35 8.36 8.79 1.73
C ILE A 35 9.22 7.79 2.53
N ARG A 36 10.53 8.05 2.64
CA ARG A 36 11.44 7.21 3.43
C ARG A 36 11.00 7.12 4.89
N HIS A 37 10.63 8.23 5.50
CA HIS A 37 10.15 8.27 6.89
C HIS A 37 8.90 7.41 7.07
N ALA A 38 7.91 7.57 6.21
CA ALA A 38 6.66 6.81 6.25
C ALA A 38 6.91 5.31 6.04
N TRP A 39 7.72 4.94 5.05
CA TRP A 39 8.07 3.56 4.74
C TRP A 39 8.81 2.87 5.90
N LEU A 40 9.81 3.52 6.49
CA LEU A 40 10.54 2.97 7.64
C LEU A 40 9.64 2.82 8.87
N GLY A 41 8.71 3.75 9.07
CA GLY A 41 7.69 3.64 10.12
C GLY A 41 6.80 2.42 9.92
N TYR A 42 6.28 2.21 8.71
CA TYR A 42 5.50 1.02 8.35
C TYR A 42 6.32 -0.27 8.54
N LYS A 43 7.55 -0.34 8.01
CA LYS A 43 8.42 -1.50 8.18
C LYS A 43 8.66 -1.84 9.66
N LYS A 44 8.88 -0.83 10.49
CA LYS A 44 9.22 -1.05 11.90
C LYS A 44 8.03 -1.52 12.73
N PHE A 45 6.83 -1.00 12.49
CA PHE A 45 5.71 -1.16 13.41
C PHE A 45 4.51 -1.91 12.84
N ALA A 46 4.42 -2.06 11.52
CA ALA A 46 3.21 -2.56 10.87
C ALA A 46 3.46 -3.45 9.64
N TYR A 47 4.67 -3.95 9.42
CA TYR A 47 5.06 -4.62 8.17
C TYR A 47 4.18 -5.80 7.77
N MET A 48 3.66 -6.54 8.75
CA MET A 48 2.73 -7.67 8.53
C MET A 48 1.26 -7.27 8.61
N SER A 49 0.97 -5.97 8.48
CA SER A 49 -0.38 -5.40 8.60
C SER A 49 -0.73 -4.58 7.36
N ASP A 50 -2.02 -4.26 7.19
CA ASP A 50 -2.45 -3.46 6.05
C ASP A 50 -1.99 -2.01 6.18
N ASP A 51 -2.11 -1.43 7.39
CA ASP A 51 -1.76 -0.04 7.65
C ASP A 51 -0.97 0.13 8.95
N LEU A 52 -0.19 1.20 9.00
CA LEU A 52 0.40 1.72 10.24
C LEU A 52 -0.58 2.67 10.93
N ARG A 53 -0.79 2.46 12.23
CA ARG A 53 -1.38 3.45 13.14
C ARG A 53 -0.25 4.27 13.76
N PRO A 54 0.07 5.46 13.27
CA PRO A 54 1.31 6.14 13.59
C PRO A 54 1.40 6.60 15.05
N VAL A 55 0.29 6.97 15.67
CA VAL A 55 0.24 7.45 17.07
C VAL A 55 0.49 6.30 18.04
N SER A 56 -0.19 5.16 17.86
CA SER A 56 -0.03 3.98 18.72
C SER A 56 1.15 3.10 18.34
N GLN A 57 1.78 3.35 17.18
CA GLN A 57 2.86 2.53 16.62
C GLN A 57 2.48 1.05 16.49
N THR A 58 1.26 0.77 16.05
CA THR A 58 0.73 -0.58 15.86
C THR A 58 0.21 -0.77 14.44
N GLY A 59 0.10 -2.01 13.99
CA GLY A 59 -0.51 -2.36 12.72
C GLY A 59 -2.04 -2.44 12.80
N SER A 60 -2.70 -2.20 11.67
CA SER A 60 -4.13 -2.41 11.46
C SER A 60 -4.34 -3.49 10.39
N ARG A 61 -5.23 -4.44 10.63
CA ARG A 61 -5.56 -5.53 9.70
C ARG A 61 -7.04 -5.46 9.35
N TRP A 62 -7.35 -4.88 8.21
CA TRP A 62 -8.73 -4.68 7.76
C TRP A 62 -8.99 -5.25 6.36
N LEU A 63 -7.92 -5.42 5.55
CA LEU A 63 -7.96 -6.08 4.25
C LEU A 63 -7.31 -7.47 4.30
N HIS A 64 -6.51 -7.74 5.33
CA HIS A 64 -5.75 -8.97 5.54
C HIS A 64 -4.79 -9.33 4.40
N SER A 65 -4.26 -8.32 3.72
CA SER A 65 -3.48 -8.46 2.49
C SER A 65 -2.20 -7.63 2.47
N ARG A 66 -1.80 -7.00 3.59
CA ARG A 66 -0.62 -6.12 3.67
C ARG A 66 -0.73 -4.95 2.67
N ALA A 67 -1.89 -4.28 2.65
CA ALA A 67 -2.25 -3.28 1.64
C ALA A 67 -1.16 -2.24 1.38
N THR A 68 -0.57 -1.64 2.42
CA THR A 68 0.50 -0.64 2.27
C THR A 68 1.73 -1.18 1.54
N LEU A 69 2.05 -2.47 1.69
CA LEU A 69 3.19 -3.07 1.01
C LEU A 69 3.02 -3.03 -0.51
N TYR A 70 1.82 -3.37 -1.01
CA TYR A 70 1.52 -3.35 -2.45
C TYR A 70 1.33 -1.93 -2.98
N ASP A 71 0.60 -1.09 -2.24
CA ASP A 71 0.37 0.32 -2.60
C ASP A 71 1.66 1.14 -2.68
N ALA A 72 2.70 0.77 -1.91
CA ALA A 72 3.96 1.51 -1.89
C ALA A 72 4.93 1.14 -3.02
N LEU A 73 4.72 0.04 -3.75
CA LEU A 73 5.69 -0.50 -4.70
C LEU A 73 6.10 0.50 -5.79
N ASP A 74 5.16 1.05 -6.51
CA ASP A 74 5.45 2.02 -7.59
C ASP A 74 6.05 3.32 -7.02
N THR A 75 5.57 3.76 -5.86
CA THR A 75 6.08 4.93 -5.13
C THR A 75 7.55 4.73 -4.71
N LEU A 76 7.92 3.57 -4.18
CA LEU A 76 9.30 3.24 -3.83
C LEU A 76 10.20 3.28 -5.07
N TYR A 77 9.75 2.67 -6.17
CA TYR A 77 10.50 2.66 -7.42
C TYR A 77 10.70 4.07 -7.98
N LEU A 78 9.63 4.87 -8.09
CA LEU A 78 9.67 6.23 -8.61
C LEU A 78 10.48 7.19 -7.71
N ALA A 79 10.47 6.96 -6.39
CA ALA A 79 11.31 7.71 -5.46
C ALA A 79 12.80 7.31 -5.51
N GLY A 80 13.15 6.24 -6.23
CA GLY A 80 14.52 5.74 -6.36
C GLY A 80 14.98 4.87 -5.19
N PHE A 81 14.06 4.31 -4.40
CA PHE A 81 14.37 3.35 -3.32
C PHE A 81 14.38 1.92 -3.86
N TYR A 82 15.27 1.67 -4.83
CA TYR A 82 15.32 0.41 -5.56
C TYR A 82 15.63 -0.80 -4.68
N GLU A 83 16.51 -0.66 -3.69
CA GLU A 83 16.83 -1.73 -2.75
C GLU A 83 15.60 -2.17 -1.94
N GLU A 84 14.83 -1.19 -1.44
CA GLU A 84 13.58 -1.45 -0.72
C GLU A 84 12.53 -2.09 -1.63
N PHE A 85 12.39 -1.59 -2.86
CA PHE A 85 11.51 -2.13 -3.87
C PHE A 85 11.88 -3.59 -4.20
N ASP A 86 13.16 -3.86 -4.49
CA ASP A 86 13.63 -5.20 -4.85
C ASP A 86 13.48 -6.20 -3.69
N ALA A 87 13.69 -5.76 -2.45
CA ALA A 87 13.46 -6.58 -1.27
C ALA A 87 11.99 -6.99 -1.14
N VAL A 88 11.05 -6.05 -1.37
CA VAL A 88 9.61 -6.35 -1.35
C VAL A 88 9.21 -7.28 -2.50
N VAL A 89 9.73 -7.04 -3.71
CA VAL A 89 9.46 -7.94 -4.86
C VAL A 89 9.97 -9.35 -4.59
N HIS A 90 11.17 -9.47 -4.02
CA HIS A 90 11.72 -10.78 -3.63
C HIS A 90 10.82 -11.49 -2.62
N GLU A 91 10.33 -10.76 -1.61
CA GLU A 91 9.43 -11.32 -0.59
C GLU A 91 8.10 -11.78 -1.21
N ILE A 92 7.50 -10.97 -2.10
CA ILE A 92 6.29 -11.34 -2.83
C ILE A 92 6.49 -12.61 -3.65
N ASN A 93 7.65 -12.78 -4.27
CA ASN A 93 7.96 -13.97 -5.07
C ASN A 93 8.22 -15.21 -4.23
N THR A 94 8.69 -15.06 -3.00
CA THR A 94 8.98 -16.20 -2.09
C THR A 94 7.76 -16.59 -1.27
N GLU A 95 6.89 -15.65 -0.94
CA GLU A 95 5.59 -15.94 -0.39
C GLU A 95 4.70 -16.43 -1.53
N ILE A 96 4.19 -17.66 -1.44
CA ILE A 96 3.16 -18.13 -2.36
C ILE A 96 1.97 -17.19 -2.22
N MET A 97 1.87 -16.21 -3.11
CA MET A 97 0.74 -15.32 -3.23
C MET A 97 -0.45 -16.10 -3.78
N GLY A 98 -0.99 -16.92 -2.93
CA GLY A 98 -2.40 -17.27 -3.03
C GLY A 98 -3.16 -16.43 -2.01
N PRO A 99 -4.45 -16.20 -2.16
CA PRO A 99 -5.25 -15.87 -1.00
C PRO A 99 -4.86 -16.90 0.05
N PRO A 100 -4.74 -16.52 1.33
CA PRO A 100 -4.41 -17.47 2.38
C PRO A 100 -5.27 -18.71 2.15
N THR A 101 -4.67 -19.88 2.31
CA THR A 101 -5.31 -21.20 2.10
C THR A 101 -6.66 -21.35 2.79
N SER A 102 -6.98 -20.45 3.71
CA SER A 102 -8.32 -20.22 4.26
C SER A 102 -9.06 -19.16 3.44
N VAL A 103 -10.24 -19.51 2.98
CA VAL A 103 -11.16 -18.58 2.32
C VAL A 103 -11.32 -17.32 3.16
N LEU A 104 -10.84 -16.18 2.64
CA LEU A 104 -11.06 -14.89 3.27
C LEU A 104 -12.53 -14.49 3.07
N HIS A 105 -13.27 -14.42 4.16
CA HIS A 105 -14.62 -13.90 4.17
C HIS A 105 -14.62 -12.40 4.47
N GLY A 106 -15.52 -11.66 3.82
CA GLY A 106 -15.71 -10.24 4.12
C GLY A 106 -14.62 -9.31 3.62
N VAL A 107 -13.84 -9.73 2.60
CA VAL A 107 -12.85 -8.86 1.97
C VAL A 107 -13.55 -7.72 1.25
N LYS A 108 -13.10 -6.50 1.46
CA LYS A 108 -13.57 -5.32 0.72
C LYS A 108 -13.03 -5.38 -0.71
N VAL A 109 -13.88 -5.82 -1.63
CA VAL A 109 -13.50 -6.13 -3.02
C VAL A 109 -12.92 -4.91 -3.73
N PHE A 110 -13.52 -3.72 -3.56
CA PHE A 110 -13.03 -2.49 -4.14
C PHE A 110 -11.59 -2.18 -3.69
N GLU A 111 -11.33 -2.24 -2.39
CA GLU A 111 -10.02 -1.93 -1.82
C GLU A 111 -8.95 -2.95 -2.25
N TYR A 112 -9.32 -4.22 -2.30
CA TYR A 112 -8.40 -5.25 -2.79
C TYR A 112 -8.03 -5.01 -4.26
N HIS A 113 -9.01 -4.66 -5.08
CA HIS A 113 -8.81 -4.41 -6.50
C HIS A 113 -7.84 -3.23 -6.74
N ILE A 114 -8.11 -2.09 -6.12
CA ILE A 114 -7.30 -0.90 -6.36
C ILE A 114 -5.91 -1.00 -5.74
N ARG A 115 -5.77 -1.64 -4.56
CA ARG A 115 -4.50 -1.68 -3.81
C ARG A 115 -3.62 -2.86 -4.21
N ILE A 116 -4.17 -4.07 -4.24
CA ILE A 116 -3.36 -5.26 -4.52
C ILE A 116 -3.16 -5.42 -6.03
N VAL A 117 -4.26 -5.52 -6.80
CA VAL A 117 -4.16 -5.67 -8.25
C VAL A 117 -3.58 -4.41 -8.89
N GLY A 118 -4.11 -3.25 -8.53
CA GLY A 118 -3.65 -1.95 -9.05
C GLY A 118 -2.21 -1.64 -8.66
N GLY A 119 -1.80 -1.89 -7.41
CA GLY A 119 -0.43 -1.70 -6.93
C GLY A 119 0.58 -2.57 -7.68
N LEU A 120 0.27 -3.86 -7.89
CA LEU A 120 1.10 -4.78 -8.67
C LEU A 120 1.22 -4.35 -10.14
N LEU A 121 0.12 -3.92 -10.77
CA LEU A 121 0.13 -3.41 -12.15
C LEU A 121 0.89 -2.09 -12.27
N GLY A 122 0.74 -1.18 -11.31
CA GLY A 122 1.50 0.06 -11.20
C GLY A 122 3.00 -0.22 -11.11
N ALA A 123 3.39 -1.09 -10.19
CA ALA A 123 4.77 -1.52 -10.00
C ALA A 123 5.36 -2.17 -11.26
N TYR A 124 4.58 -3.04 -11.95
CA TYR A 124 4.98 -3.60 -13.24
C TYR A 124 5.16 -2.51 -14.29
N SER A 125 4.26 -1.54 -14.35
CA SER A 125 4.29 -0.49 -15.38
C SER A 125 5.58 0.33 -15.34
N VAL A 126 6.11 0.60 -14.14
CA VAL A 126 7.31 1.41 -13.93
C VAL A 126 8.61 0.58 -13.95
N SER A 127 8.58 -0.66 -13.42
CA SER A 127 9.78 -1.49 -13.27
C SER A 127 10.01 -2.49 -14.40
N ARG A 128 8.95 -2.87 -15.12
CA ARG A 128 8.93 -3.94 -16.13
C ARG A 128 9.31 -5.33 -15.60
N LYS A 129 9.29 -5.52 -14.28
CA LYS A 129 9.49 -6.82 -13.66
C LYS A 129 8.29 -7.73 -13.89
N ARG A 130 8.45 -8.74 -14.78
CA ARG A 130 7.37 -9.59 -15.28
C ARG A 130 6.70 -10.42 -14.19
N GLU A 131 7.41 -10.77 -13.15
CA GLU A 131 6.89 -11.46 -11.98
C GLU A 131 5.74 -10.70 -11.31
N LEU A 132 5.77 -9.37 -11.28
CA LEU A 132 4.70 -8.54 -10.73
C LEU A 132 3.40 -8.66 -11.55
N LEU A 133 3.52 -8.81 -12.88
CA LEU A 133 2.37 -9.05 -13.74
C LEU A 133 1.73 -10.41 -13.46
N LEU A 134 2.52 -11.44 -13.21
CA LEU A 134 2.02 -12.77 -12.84
C LEU A 134 1.28 -12.73 -11.51
N HIS A 135 1.83 -12.02 -10.52
CA HIS A 135 1.15 -11.83 -9.23
C HIS A 135 -0.12 -10.99 -9.36
N ALA A 136 -0.13 -9.97 -10.23
CA ALA A 136 -1.34 -9.20 -10.51
C ALA A 136 -2.45 -10.07 -11.13
N GLN A 137 -2.09 -10.98 -12.04
CA GLN A 137 -3.03 -11.94 -12.62
C GLN A 137 -3.61 -12.85 -11.53
N LEU A 138 -2.77 -13.46 -10.69
CA LEU A 138 -3.23 -14.34 -9.61
C LEU A 138 -4.17 -13.58 -8.64
N ALA A 139 -3.83 -12.33 -8.30
CA ALA A 139 -4.68 -11.50 -7.46
C ALA A 139 -6.02 -11.16 -8.14
N ALA A 140 -6.01 -10.88 -9.45
CA ALA A 140 -7.22 -10.62 -10.22
C ALA A 140 -8.12 -11.86 -10.31
N ASP A 141 -7.55 -13.04 -10.51
CA ASP A 141 -8.28 -14.31 -10.56
C ASP A 141 -9.03 -14.57 -9.24
N CYS A 142 -8.43 -14.19 -8.11
CA CYS A 142 -9.11 -14.27 -6.81
C CYS A 142 -10.35 -13.37 -6.73
N VAL A 143 -10.33 -12.23 -7.42
CA VAL A 143 -11.45 -11.27 -7.42
C VAL A 143 -12.59 -11.71 -8.35
N LEU A 144 -12.32 -12.50 -9.38
CA LEU A 144 -13.32 -12.90 -10.38
C LEU A 144 -14.55 -13.56 -9.75
N SER A 145 -14.37 -14.37 -8.71
CA SER A 145 -15.48 -15.01 -7.99
C SER A 145 -16.47 -14.02 -7.36
N THR A 146 -16.08 -12.76 -7.18
CA THR A 146 -16.93 -11.73 -6.60
C THR A 146 -17.95 -11.16 -7.59
N PHE A 147 -17.74 -11.41 -8.89
CA PHE A 147 -18.65 -11.01 -9.97
C PHE A 147 -19.83 -11.98 -10.16
N ASP A 148 -19.82 -13.13 -9.49
CA ASP A 148 -20.96 -14.04 -9.45
C ASP A 148 -22.10 -13.43 -8.61
N SER A 149 -22.86 -12.56 -9.27
CA SER A 149 -23.99 -11.82 -8.72
C SER A 149 -25.12 -11.72 -9.76
N ALA A 150 -26.32 -11.48 -9.31
CA ALA A 150 -27.50 -11.34 -10.21
C ALA A 150 -27.37 -10.18 -11.22
N THR A 151 -26.53 -9.19 -10.93
CA THR A 151 -26.31 -8.01 -11.78
C THR A 151 -25.05 -8.10 -12.63
N GLY A 152 -24.17 -9.11 -12.41
CA GLY A 152 -22.84 -9.18 -13.03
C GLY A 152 -21.84 -8.15 -12.49
N LEU A 153 -22.23 -7.33 -11.49
CA LEU A 153 -21.33 -6.40 -10.81
C LEU A 153 -20.66 -7.08 -9.61
N PRO A 154 -19.43 -6.68 -9.24
CA PRO A 154 -18.75 -7.26 -8.11
C PRO A 154 -19.50 -6.95 -6.80
N ARG A 155 -19.49 -7.90 -5.88
CA ARG A 155 -20.05 -7.69 -4.53
C ARG A 155 -19.17 -6.72 -3.75
N MET A 156 -19.78 -5.94 -2.86
CA MET A 156 -19.02 -5.03 -1.96
C MET A 156 -18.05 -5.80 -1.07
N TYR A 157 -18.50 -6.94 -0.55
CA TYR A 157 -17.71 -7.87 0.26
C TYR A 157 -17.70 -9.23 -0.42
N GLY A 158 -16.50 -9.73 -0.70
CA GLY A 158 -16.30 -10.99 -1.40
C GLY A 158 -15.81 -12.10 -0.49
N ARG A 159 -16.09 -13.32 -0.93
CA ARG A 159 -15.36 -14.51 -0.54
C ARG A 159 -14.30 -14.71 -1.61
N MET A 160 -13.03 -14.49 -1.27
CA MET A 160 -11.95 -14.75 -2.20
C MET A 160 -11.52 -16.21 -2.08
N ALA A 161 -11.60 -16.94 -3.18
CA ALA A 161 -11.15 -18.31 -3.29
C ALA A 161 -9.78 -18.36 -3.96
N ASN A 162 -8.93 -19.28 -3.51
CA ASN A 162 -7.69 -19.56 -4.22
C ASN A 162 -8.03 -20.12 -5.62
N PRO A 163 -7.52 -19.53 -6.72
CA PRO A 163 -7.80 -20.01 -8.07
C PRO A 163 -7.35 -21.45 -8.28
N SER A 164 -6.34 -21.95 -7.57
CA SER A 164 -5.91 -23.34 -7.63
C SER A 164 -6.90 -24.36 -7.01
N THR A 165 -7.90 -23.88 -6.27
CA THR A 165 -8.93 -24.74 -5.63
C THR A 165 -10.32 -24.57 -6.23
N SER A 166 -10.48 -23.63 -7.16
CA SER A 166 -11.75 -23.41 -7.86
C SER A 166 -11.73 -24.25 -9.15
N PRO A 167 -12.69 -25.16 -9.38
CA PRO A 167 -12.81 -25.76 -10.69
C PRO A 167 -13.10 -24.64 -11.70
N LEU A 168 -12.26 -24.54 -12.73
CA LEU A 168 -12.52 -23.68 -13.88
C LEU A 168 -13.90 -24.05 -14.44
N LEU A 169 -14.81 -23.09 -14.45
CA LEU A 169 -16.09 -23.20 -15.14
C LEU A 169 -15.85 -23.32 -16.63
#